data_06edfaafd23970672fced09d6fdb6901
#
_entry.id   06edfaafd23970672fced09d6fdb6901
#
_cell.length_a   1.000
_cell.length_b   1.000
_cell.length_c   1.000
_cell.angle_alpha   90.00
_cell.angle_beta   90.00
_cell.angle_gamma   90.00
#
_symmetry.space_group_name_H-M   'P 1'
#
loop_
_entity.id
_entity.type
_entity.pdbx_description
1 polymer ?
#
loop_
_entity_poly.entity_id
_entity_poly.type
_entity_poly.pdbx_seq_one_letter_code
_entity_poly.pdbx_strand_id
1 'polypeptide(L)'
;MRKSMKKLIALTLACLMLATLFVGCGKKDDGGSSGGDTIKLGWMGSLTGDQAAYGTCESQTLKMLVEDLNANGGLLGKQVELICYDTKGDAQEAVNVAKRLCAQDQVCAIIGPNASGQCIAIQSVLDQYKISDMSTVATNEKVTMQDGQLKEYNFRVCFLDPQQGKIAGSFVYDNLGFDKAAILYDVNDDYALGLKDNFVKVFESKGGTIVAEEGYTAGDTDFTAQLTK
;
A
#
# COMPACT_ATOMS: atom_id res chain seq x y z
N MET A 1 -48.42 44.72 -48.82
CA MET A 1 -47.74 45.09 -47.55
C MET A 1 -47.81 43.98 -46.41
N ARG A 2 -48.94 43.32 -46.16
CA ARG A 2 -49.08 42.35 -45.03
C ARG A 2 -48.23 41.06 -45.13
N LYS A 3 -47.94 40.55 -46.36
CA LYS A 3 -47.12 39.31 -46.50
C LYS A 3 -45.62 39.54 -46.34
N SER A 4 -45.11 40.72 -46.68
CA SER A 4 -43.70 41.08 -46.53
C SER A 4 -43.34 41.31 -45.05
N MET A 5 -44.26 41.97 -44.33
CA MET A 5 -44.05 42.20 -42.87
C MET A 5 -44.07 40.95 -42.04
N LYS A 6 -44.85 39.90 -42.39
CA LYS A 6 -44.83 38.60 -41.74
C LYS A 6 -43.55 37.85 -42.00
N LYS A 7 -42.95 37.98 -43.18
CA LYS A 7 -41.64 37.38 -43.50
C LYS A 7 -40.48 38.05 -42.71
N LEU A 8 -40.57 39.41 -42.57
CA LEU A 8 -39.58 40.14 -41.79
C LEU A 8 -39.63 39.80 -40.32
N ILE A 9 -40.84 39.68 -39.73
CA ILE A 9 -41.03 39.27 -38.34
C ILE A 9 -40.56 37.83 -38.11
N ALA A 10 -40.79 36.88 -39.00
CA ALA A 10 -40.31 35.51 -38.91
C ALA A 10 -38.78 35.44 -39.01
N LEU A 11 -38.16 36.27 -39.84
CA LEU A 11 -36.70 36.31 -39.98
C LEU A 11 -36.01 36.88 -38.70
N THR A 12 -36.59 37.93 -38.13
CA THR A 12 -36.09 38.52 -36.88
C THR A 12 -36.27 37.59 -35.69
N LEU A 13 -37.36 36.82 -35.59
CA LEU A 13 -37.54 35.81 -34.57
C LEU A 13 -36.53 34.65 -34.71
N ALA A 14 -36.27 34.20 -35.94
CA ALA A 14 -35.29 33.18 -36.22
C ALA A 14 -33.85 33.61 -35.85
N CYS A 15 -33.48 34.86 -36.16
CA CYS A 15 -32.20 35.45 -35.75
C CYS A 15 -32.08 35.61 -34.24
N LEU A 16 -33.16 35.97 -33.51
CA LEU A 16 -33.17 36.03 -32.06
C LEU A 16 -33.01 34.65 -31.42
N MET A 17 -33.61 33.58 -31.98
CA MET A 17 -33.44 32.22 -31.48
C MET A 17 -32.04 31.68 -31.75
N LEU A 18 -31.40 32.05 -32.84
CA LEU A 18 -30.00 31.68 -33.08
C LEU A 18 -29.01 32.43 -32.16
N ALA A 19 -29.32 33.67 -31.79
CA ALA A 19 -28.46 34.42 -30.86
C ALA A 19 -28.48 33.89 -29.44
N THR A 20 -29.56 33.20 -29.00
CA THR A 20 -29.64 32.58 -27.68
C THR A 20 -28.86 31.28 -27.58
N LEU A 21 -28.46 30.67 -28.69
CA LEU A 21 -27.61 29.47 -28.69
C LEU A 21 -26.11 29.77 -28.46
N PHE A 22 -25.70 31.05 -28.56
CA PHE A 22 -24.31 31.47 -28.33
C PHE A 22 -24.04 32.12 -26.95
N VAL A 23 -25.07 32.31 -26.13
CA VAL A 23 -24.92 32.91 -24.77
C VAL A 23 -24.83 31.86 -23.65
N GLY A 24 -24.73 30.60 -23.98
CA GLY A 24 -24.66 29.54 -23.01
C GLY A 24 -23.26 28.92 -22.83
N CYS A 25 -22.23 29.73 -22.53
CA CYS A 25 -20.99 29.22 -21.89
C CYS A 25 -20.07 30.39 -21.54
N GLY A 26 -20.46 31.12 -20.53
CA GLY A 26 -19.63 32.15 -19.90
C GLY A 26 -19.76 32.05 -18.39
N LYS A 27 -19.51 30.87 -17.84
CA LYS A 27 -19.14 30.73 -16.42
C LYS A 27 -17.63 30.89 -16.36
N LYS A 28 -17.19 32.02 -15.85
CA LYS A 28 -15.87 32.16 -15.30
C LYS A 28 -15.86 31.24 -14.05
N ASP A 29 -15.36 30.07 -14.17
CA ASP A 29 -14.80 29.34 -13.05
C ASP A 29 -13.34 29.80 -12.94
N ASP A 30 -13.08 30.71 -12.00
CA ASP A 30 -11.76 30.92 -11.43
C ASP A 30 -11.44 29.67 -10.60
N GLY A 31 -10.69 28.77 -11.17
CA GLY A 31 -10.25 27.52 -10.57
C GLY A 31 -9.84 26.58 -11.69
N GLY A 32 -8.59 26.70 -12.13
CA GLY A 32 -8.05 25.86 -13.18
C GLY A 32 -8.20 24.37 -12.83
N SER A 33 -9.25 23.74 -13.35
CA SER A 33 -9.31 22.31 -13.55
C SER A 33 -9.09 22.07 -15.03
N SER A 34 -7.83 21.97 -15.42
CA SER A 34 -7.50 21.32 -16.69
C SER A 34 -8.01 19.89 -16.55
N GLY A 35 -9.01 19.51 -17.35
CA GLY A 35 -9.48 18.15 -17.49
C GLY A 35 -8.39 17.25 -18.10
N GLY A 36 -7.26 17.11 -17.42
CA GLY A 36 -6.24 16.13 -17.69
C GLY A 36 -6.51 14.90 -16.83
N ASP A 37 -6.32 13.71 -17.39
CA ASP A 37 -6.42 12.46 -16.64
C ASP A 37 -5.69 12.55 -15.31
N THR A 38 -6.39 12.32 -14.21
CA THR A 38 -5.81 12.25 -12.87
C THR A 38 -5.04 10.94 -12.73
N ILE A 39 -3.86 10.97 -12.14
CA ILE A 39 -3.10 9.76 -11.79
C ILE A 39 -3.65 9.23 -10.47
N LYS A 40 -4.29 8.07 -10.50
CA LYS A 40 -4.81 7.42 -9.30
C LYS A 40 -3.75 6.52 -8.68
N LEU A 41 -3.43 6.77 -7.42
CA LEU A 41 -2.49 6.01 -6.62
C LEU A 41 -3.25 5.35 -5.46
N GLY A 42 -3.10 4.05 -5.29
CA GLY A 42 -3.69 3.32 -4.17
C GLY A 42 -2.76 3.32 -2.96
N TRP A 43 -3.32 3.45 -1.78
CA TRP A 43 -2.67 3.07 -0.54
C TRP A 43 -3.55 2.08 0.22
N MET A 44 -2.93 1.06 0.79
CA MET A 44 -3.57 0.07 1.64
C MET A 44 -2.67 -0.30 2.81
N GLY A 45 -3.26 -0.44 3.99
CA GLY A 45 -2.54 -0.78 5.21
C GLY A 45 -3.48 -0.81 6.41
N SER A 46 -2.97 -1.14 7.57
CA SER A 46 -3.78 -1.29 8.78
C SER A 46 -4.02 0.08 9.42
N LEU A 47 -5.23 0.62 9.33
CA LEU A 47 -5.65 1.81 10.08
C LEU A 47 -6.31 1.44 11.41
N THR A 48 -6.68 0.17 11.56
CA THR A 48 -7.25 -0.41 12.78
C THR A 48 -6.48 -1.68 13.16
N GLY A 49 -6.65 -2.19 14.40
CA GLY A 49 -5.91 -3.34 14.92
C GLY A 49 -4.50 -2.99 15.41
N ASP A 50 -3.70 -4.00 15.69
CA ASP A 50 -2.41 -3.87 16.38
C ASP A 50 -1.36 -3.07 15.59
N GLN A 51 -1.46 -3.04 14.27
CA GLN A 51 -0.55 -2.31 13.39
C GLN A 51 -1.05 -0.92 12.98
N ALA A 52 -2.14 -0.42 13.60
CA ALA A 52 -2.76 0.85 13.24
C ALA A 52 -1.80 2.06 13.32
N ALA A 53 -0.83 2.03 14.23
CA ALA A 53 0.16 3.09 14.35
C ALA A 53 1.01 3.24 13.08
N TYR A 54 1.44 2.12 12.49
CA TYR A 54 2.19 2.12 11.22
C TYR A 54 1.34 2.66 10.07
N GLY A 55 0.16 2.09 9.86
CA GLY A 55 -0.70 2.50 8.75
C GLY A 55 -1.19 3.95 8.86
N THR A 56 -1.44 4.43 10.08
CA THR A 56 -1.79 5.84 10.31
C THR A 56 -0.63 6.75 9.91
N CYS A 57 0.59 6.45 10.35
CA CYS A 57 1.78 7.22 10.00
C CYS A 57 2.02 7.25 8.48
N GLU A 58 1.96 6.09 7.83
CA GLU A 58 2.13 5.95 6.37
C GLU A 58 1.08 6.74 5.60
N SER A 59 -0.20 6.52 5.90
CA SER A 59 -1.30 7.16 5.17
C SER A 59 -1.29 8.68 5.31
N GLN A 60 -0.98 9.21 6.49
CA GLN A 60 -0.86 10.64 6.73
C GLN A 60 0.35 11.23 6.00
N THR A 61 1.49 10.54 6.03
CA THR A 61 2.70 10.96 5.31
C THR A 61 2.43 11.02 3.80
N LEU A 62 1.78 10.00 3.24
CA LEU A 62 1.45 9.98 1.81
C LEU A 62 0.46 11.06 1.42
N LYS A 63 -0.55 11.34 2.24
CA LYS A 63 -1.47 12.47 2.00
C LYS A 63 -0.73 13.79 1.92
N MET A 64 0.14 14.06 2.90
CA MET A 64 0.97 15.27 2.93
C MET A 64 1.87 15.37 1.68
N LEU A 65 2.52 14.26 1.28
CA LEU A 65 3.37 14.24 0.09
C LEU A 65 2.60 14.45 -1.20
N VAL A 66 1.40 13.87 -1.33
CA VAL A 66 0.54 14.06 -2.50
C VAL A 66 -0.02 15.48 -2.57
N GLU A 67 -0.38 16.08 -1.44
CA GLU A 67 -0.79 17.49 -1.36
C GLU A 67 0.35 18.41 -1.82
N ASP A 68 1.57 18.21 -1.32
CA ASP A 68 2.74 18.98 -1.74
C ASP A 68 3.07 18.77 -3.23
N LEU A 69 3.05 17.53 -3.71
CA LEU A 69 3.25 17.20 -5.11
C LEU A 69 2.25 17.91 -6.01
N ASN A 70 0.97 17.89 -5.63
CA ASN A 70 -0.11 18.52 -6.38
C ASN A 70 -0.01 20.06 -6.36
N ALA A 71 0.40 20.65 -5.23
CA ALA A 71 0.66 22.09 -5.13
C ALA A 71 1.80 22.55 -6.05
N ASN A 72 2.76 21.65 -6.32
CA ASN A 72 3.90 21.89 -7.21
C ASN A 72 3.68 21.45 -8.67
N GLY A 73 2.42 21.25 -9.08
CA GLY A 73 2.05 20.94 -10.47
C GLY A 73 1.78 19.46 -10.76
N GLY A 74 1.77 18.62 -9.73
CA GLY A 74 1.45 17.20 -9.84
C GLY A 74 2.57 16.36 -10.43
N LEU A 75 2.24 15.14 -10.85
CA LEU A 75 3.15 14.20 -11.47
C LEU A 75 2.96 14.21 -12.99
N LEU A 76 4.02 14.47 -13.74
CA LEU A 76 3.96 14.60 -15.22
C LEU A 76 2.91 15.62 -15.70
N GLY A 77 2.71 16.70 -14.95
CA GLY A 77 1.71 17.72 -15.25
C GLY A 77 0.25 17.33 -14.94
N LYS A 78 0.03 16.20 -14.26
CA LYS A 78 -1.29 15.70 -13.86
C LYS A 78 -1.43 15.71 -12.35
N GLN A 79 -2.62 15.96 -11.84
CA GLN A 79 -2.92 15.83 -10.42
C GLN A 79 -2.88 14.36 -10.01
N VAL A 80 -2.43 14.08 -8.79
CA VAL A 80 -2.43 12.74 -8.18
C VAL A 80 -3.60 12.64 -7.21
N GLU A 81 -4.41 11.61 -7.35
CA GLU A 81 -5.48 11.22 -6.43
C GLU A 81 -5.00 10.03 -5.60
N LEU A 82 -4.94 10.17 -4.28
CA LEU A 82 -4.59 9.10 -3.37
C LEU A 82 -5.85 8.45 -2.80
N ILE A 83 -6.05 7.16 -3.10
CA ILE A 83 -7.17 6.36 -2.63
C ILE A 83 -6.67 5.43 -1.53
N CYS A 84 -7.20 5.58 -0.29
CA CYS A 84 -6.73 4.86 0.89
C CYS A 84 -7.78 3.89 1.41
N TYR A 85 -7.35 2.66 1.75
CA TYR A 85 -8.22 1.67 2.39
C TYR A 85 -7.53 1.00 3.58
N ASP A 86 -8.35 0.71 4.61
CA ASP A 86 -7.96 -0.03 5.80
C ASP A 86 -8.02 -1.53 5.54
N THR A 87 -6.91 -2.25 5.74
CA THR A 87 -6.83 -3.71 5.67
C THR A 87 -7.10 -4.38 7.01
N LYS A 88 -7.27 -3.62 8.08
CA LYS A 88 -7.54 -4.09 9.47
C LYS A 88 -6.49 -5.04 10.03
N GLY A 89 -5.31 -5.11 9.44
CA GLY A 89 -4.29 -6.10 9.79
C GLY A 89 -4.57 -7.52 9.27
N ASP A 90 -5.63 -7.72 8.47
CA ASP A 90 -6.08 -9.02 7.99
C ASP A 90 -5.65 -9.29 6.55
N ALA A 91 -5.10 -10.48 6.30
CA ALA A 91 -4.58 -10.87 4.98
C ALA A 91 -5.70 -11.05 3.94
N GLN A 92 -6.89 -11.56 4.34
CA GLN A 92 -8.01 -11.72 3.43
C GLN A 92 -8.63 -10.37 3.07
N GLU A 93 -8.72 -9.46 4.03
CA GLU A 93 -9.17 -8.09 3.77
C GLU A 93 -8.18 -7.36 2.86
N ALA A 94 -6.88 -7.57 3.01
CA ALA A 94 -5.87 -7.04 2.09
C ALA A 94 -6.12 -7.50 0.64
N VAL A 95 -6.46 -8.78 0.42
CA VAL A 95 -6.84 -9.30 -0.91
C VAL A 95 -8.09 -8.60 -1.45
N ASN A 96 -9.11 -8.37 -0.61
CA ASN A 96 -10.33 -7.68 -1.02
C ASN A 96 -10.05 -6.21 -1.41
N VAL A 97 -9.25 -5.52 -0.60
CA VAL A 97 -8.82 -4.14 -0.86
C VAL A 97 -7.98 -4.04 -2.14
N ALA A 98 -7.00 -4.93 -2.34
CA ALA A 98 -6.20 -4.96 -3.57
C ALA A 98 -7.06 -5.15 -4.82
N LYS A 99 -8.01 -6.09 -4.80
CA LYS A 99 -8.97 -6.27 -5.90
C LYS A 99 -9.80 -5.02 -6.16
N ARG A 100 -10.24 -4.31 -5.11
CA ARG A 100 -10.99 -3.08 -5.23
C ARG A 100 -10.15 -1.97 -5.88
N LEU A 101 -8.95 -1.73 -5.40
CA LEU A 101 -8.02 -0.75 -5.95
C LEU A 101 -7.73 -1.01 -7.42
N CYS A 102 -7.46 -2.28 -7.79
CA CYS A 102 -7.13 -2.65 -9.16
C CYS A 102 -8.35 -2.63 -10.10
N ALA A 103 -9.47 -3.26 -9.71
CA ALA A 103 -10.60 -3.50 -10.60
C ALA A 103 -11.62 -2.35 -10.63
N GLN A 104 -11.90 -1.72 -9.48
CA GLN A 104 -12.94 -0.70 -9.36
C GLN A 104 -12.34 0.70 -9.46
N ASP A 105 -11.33 0.99 -8.65
CA ASP A 105 -10.71 2.31 -8.61
C ASP A 105 -9.73 2.54 -9.75
N GLN A 106 -9.19 1.46 -10.34
CA GLN A 106 -8.27 1.47 -11.47
C GLN A 106 -7.00 2.30 -11.19
N VAL A 107 -6.38 2.06 -10.05
CA VAL A 107 -5.12 2.71 -9.67
C VAL A 107 -3.98 2.26 -10.59
N CYS A 108 -2.99 3.12 -10.79
CA CYS A 108 -1.81 2.78 -11.61
C CYS A 108 -0.71 2.07 -10.81
N ALA A 109 -0.71 2.23 -9.48
CA ALA A 109 0.20 1.56 -8.56
C ALA A 109 -0.40 1.55 -7.15
N ILE A 110 0.14 0.70 -6.27
CA ILE A 110 -0.25 0.59 -4.87
C ILE A 110 0.96 0.86 -3.99
N ILE A 111 0.78 1.59 -2.90
CA ILE A 111 1.75 1.73 -1.81
C ILE A 111 1.21 0.95 -0.61
N GLY A 112 2.03 0.06 -0.05
CA GLY A 112 1.61 -0.90 0.96
C GLY A 112 1.15 -2.22 0.32
N PRO A 113 0.67 -3.18 1.11
CA PRO A 113 0.43 -3.10 2.56
C PRO A 113 1.72 -3.08 3.38
N ASN A 114 1.56 -2.80 4.67
CA ASN A 114 2.70 -2.68 5.57
C ASN A 114 3.15 -4.02 6.21
N ALA A 115 2.29 -5.02 6.31
CA ALA A 115 2.62 -6.32 6.89
C ALA A 115 3.07 -7.34 5.85
N SER A 116 4.07 -8.16 6.18
CA SER A 116 4.62 -9.19 5.27
C SER A 116 3.56 -10.19 4.80
N GLY A 117 2.73 -10.73 5.70
CA GLY A 117 1.67 -11.67 5.34
C GLY A 117 0.62 -11.06 4.40
N GLN A 118 0.28 -9.78 4.56
CA GLN A 118 -0.62 -9.07 3.66
C GLN A 118 0.00 -8.87 2.27
N CYS A 119 1.28 -8.49 2.18
CA CYS A 119 2.01 -8.36 0.91
C CYS A 119 2.06 -9.69 0.16
N ILE A 120 2.32 -10.79 0.88
CA ILE A 120 2.36 -12.13 0.30
C ILE A 120 0.96 -12.53 -0.22
N ALA A 121 -0.08 -12.25 0.55
CA ALA A 121 -1.46 -12.61 0.20
C ALA A 121 -1.97 -11.92 -1.07
N ILE A 122 -1.56 -10.69 -1.36
CA ILE A 122 -2.04 -9.92 -2.53
C ILE A 122 -1.31 -10.24 -3.83
N GLN A 123 -0.20 -11.00 -3.81
CA GLN A 123 0.66 -11.24 -4.98
C GLN A 123 -0.11 -11.72 -6.21
N SER A 124 -1.02 -12.68 -6.05
CA SER A 124 -1.82 -13.19 -7.17
C SER A 124 -2.76 -12.13 -7.78
N VAL A 125 -3.21 -11.17 -6.98
CA VAL A 125 -4.03 -10.05 -7.47
C VAL A 125 -3.17 -9.10 -8.29
N LEU A 126 -1.98 -8.77 -7.82
CA LEU A 126 -1.04 -7.89 -8.53
C LEU A 126 -0.64 -8.51 -9.88
N ASP A 127 -0.32 -9.80 -9.91
CA ASP A 127 0.01 -10.54 -11.13
C ASP A 127 -1.16 -10.53 -12.13
N GLN A 128 -2.39 -10.74 -11.64
CA GLN A 128 -3.60 -10.74 -12.46
C GLN A 128 -3.86 -9.40 -13.14
N TYR A 129 -3.71 -8.30 -12.38
CA TYR A 129 -4.02 -6.95 -12.87
C TYR A 129 -2.80 -6.21 -13.43
N LYS A 130 -1.59 -6.77 -13.29
CA LYS A 130 -0.30 -6.18 -13.68
C LYS A 130 -0.09 -4.80 -13.05
N ILE A 131 -0.45 -4.68 -11.79
CA ILE A 131 -0.29 -3.46 -10.98
C ILE A 131 0.85 -3.67 -10.00
N SER A 132 1.83 -2.76 -10.02
CA SER A 132 2.95 -2.81 -9.08
C SER A 132 2.54 -2.32 -7.70
N ASP A 133 3.05 -3.00 -6.67
CA ASP A 133 3.02 -2.50 -5.30
C ASP A 133 4.41 -2.10 -4.79
N MET A 134 4.44 -1.19 -3.84
CA MET A 134 5.64 -0.79 -3.12
C MET A 134 5.39 -0.94 -1.62
N SER A 135 5.91 -2.01 -1.03
CA SER A 135 5.86 -2.17 0.42
C SER A 135 6.87 -1.27 1.12
N THR A 136 6.43 -0.65 2.21
CA THR A 136 7.22 0.31 2.99
C THR A 136 8.00 -0.36 4.11
N VAL A 137 7.43 -1.37 4.77
CA VAL A 137 8.02 -2.00 5.97
C VAL A 137 8.00 -3.53 5.99
N ALA A 138 7.41 -4.19 5.00
CA ALA A 138 7.36 -5.66 4.97
C ALA A 138 8.72 -6.26 4.57
N THR A 139 9.40 -6.87 5.53
CA THR A 139 10.80 -7.31 5.43
C THR A 139 11.00 -8.76 5.03
N ASN A 140 9.94 -9.60 5.05
CA ASN A 140 10.04 -11.01 4.67
C ASN A 140 10.46 -11.17 3.20
N GLU A 141 11.40 -12.08 2.93
CA GLU A 141 11.92 -12.31 1.57
C GLU A 141 10.82 -12.68 0.58
N LYS A 142 9.80 -13.44 1.01
CA LYS A 142 8.68 -13.87 0.17
C LYS A 142 7.83 -12.75 -0.39
N VAL A 143 7.96 -11.54 0.14
CA VAL A 143 7.25 -10.35 -0.39
C VAL A 143 7.68 -10.05 -1.83
N THR A 144 8.97 -10.13 -2.14
CA THR A 144 9.51 -9.82 -3.48
C THR A 144 10.16 -11.01 -4.17
N MET A 145 10.25 -12.17 -3.50
CA MET A 145 10.85 -13.37 -4.06
C MET A 145 9.98 -14.60 -3.78
N GLN A 146 9.98 -15.55 -4.71
CA GLN A 146 9.42 -16.87 -4.50
C GLN A 146 10.29 -17.90 -5.19
N ASP A 147 10.67 -18.95 -4.47
CA ASP A 147 11.51 -20.05 -5.00
C ASP A 147 12.80 -19.54 -5.67
N GLY A 148 13.40 -18.50 -5.09
CA GLY A 148 14.62 -17.87 -5.59
C GLY A 148 14.43 -16.95 -6.82
N GLN A 149 13.20 -16.71 -7.26
CA GLN A 149 12.87 -15.81 -8.37
C GLN A 149 12.21 -14.53 -7.87
N LEU A 150 12.55 -13.39 -8.48
CA LEU A 150 11.92 -12.12 -8.19
C LEU A 150 10.48 -12.11 -8.68
N LYS A 151 9.58 -11.52 -7.89
CA LYS A 151 8.22 -11.20 -8.28
C LYS A 151 8.22 -10.00 -9.21
N GLU A 152 7.40 -10.05 -10.26
CA GLU A 152 7.38 -9.01 -11.29
C GLU A 152 6.75 -7.70 -10.82
N TYR A 153 5.73 -7.78 -9.96
CA TYR A 153 4.92 -6.62 -9.55
C TYR A 153 5.11 -6.22 -8.07
N ASN A 154 5.96 -6.93 -7.33
CA ASN A 154 6.17 -6.66 -5.90
C ASN A 154 7.52 -6.01 -5.63
N PHE A 155 7.49 -4.82 -5.05
CA PHE A 155 8.67 -4.04 -4.70
C PHE A 155 8.69 -3.70 -3.21
N ARG A 156 9.85 -3.33 -2.70
CA ARG A 156 10.01 -2.81 -1.33
C ARG A 156 11.07 -1.73 -1.26
N VAL A 157 10.99 -0.89 -0.23
CA VAL A 157 12.02 0.11 0.10
C VAL A 157 12.74 -0.17 1.41
N CYS A 158 12.29 -1.17 2.19
CA CYS A 158 12.92 -1.56 3.45
C CYS A 158 13.96 -2.68 3.25
N PHE A 159 14.71 -2.96 4.32
CA PHE A 159 15.66 -4.08 4.39
C PHE A 159 14.95 -5.45 4.51
N LEU A 160 15.72 -6.52 4.51
CA LEU A 160 15.24 -7.91 4.53
C LEU A 160 15.45 -8.58 5.89
N ASP A 161 14.64 -9.59 6.22
CA ASP A 161 14.78 -10.43 7.42
C ASP A 161 16.17 -11.08 7.54
N PRO A 162 16.83 -11.59 6.47
CA PRO A 162 18.20 -12.09 6.56
C PRO A 162 19.19 -11.06 7.13
N GLN A 163 19.01 -9.79 6.83
CA GLN A 163 19.86 -8.73 7.38
C GLN A 163 19.59 -8.52 8.87
N GLN A 164 18.32 -8.50 9.27
CA GLN A 164 17.94 -8.40 10.69
C GLN A 164 18.43 -9.61 11.49
N GLY A 165 18.16 -10.82 11.00
CA GLY A 165 18.59 -12.06 11.62
C GLY A 165 20.11 -12.14 11.78
N LYS A 166 20.87 -11.71 10.75
CA LYS A 166 22.32 -11.62 10.80
C LYS A 166 22.80 -10.66 11.89
N ILE A 167 22.22 -9.49 11.97
CA ILE A 167 22.59 -8.48 12.98
C ILE A 167 22.24 -9.01 14.38
N ALA A 168 21.02 -9.49 14.60
CA ALA A 168 20.55 -9.96 15.88
C ALA A 168 21.33 -11.19 16.36
N GLY A 169 21.48 -12.22 15.52
CA GLY A 169 22.23 -13.44 15.86
C GLY A 169 23.70 -13.17 16.14
N SER A 170 24.34 -12.28 15.34
CA SER A 170 25.72 -11.87 15.60
C SER A 170 25.86 -11.06 16.89
N PHE A 171 24.94 -10.15 17.14
CA PHE A 171 24.97 -9.31 18.34
C PHE A 171 24.85 -10.15 19.61
N VAL A 172 23.91 -11.11 19.63
CA VAL A 172 23.70 -11.99 20.79
C VAL A 172 24.95 -12.85 21.04
N TYR A 173 25.52 -13.44 19.99
CA TYR A 173 26.68 -14.31 20.12
C TYR A 173 28.00 -13.55 20.37
N ASP A 174 28.32 -12.59 19.47
CA ASP A 174 29.64 -11.94 19.46
C ASP A 174 29.76 -10.81 20.52
N ASN A 175 28.66 -10.05 20.75
CA ASN A 175 28.73 -8.88 21.62
C ASN A 175 28.21 -9.14 23.03
N LEU A 176 27.14 -9.94 23.18
CA LEU A 176 26.61 -10.29 24.49
C LEU A 176 27.27 -11.53 25.07
N GLY A 177 27.95 -12.35 24.26
CA GLY A 177 28.65 -13.55 24.69
C GLY A 177 27.74 -14.73 25.07
N PHE A 178 26.50 -14.73 24.61
CA PHE A 178 25.56 -15.82 24.86
C PHE A 178 25.71 -16.91 23.79
N ASP A 179 25.89 -18.14 24.22
CA ASP A 179 25.97 -19.35 23.38
C ASP A 179 24.64 -20.15 23.34
N LYS A 180 23.65 -19.73 24.12
CA LYS A 180 22.30 -20.32 24.18
C LYS A 180 21.24 -19.28 24.07
N ALA A 181 20.19 -19.60 23.30
CA ALA A 181 19.02 -18.76 23.16
C ALA A 181 17.74 -19.60 23.15
N ALA A 182 16.67 -19.05 23.70
CA ALA A 182 15.32 -19.55 23.51
C ALA A 182 14.54 -18.52 22.66
N ILE A 183 13.62 -19.00 21.83
CA ILE A 183 12.83 -18.16 20.92
C ILE A 183 11.36 -18.33 21.24
N LEU A 184 10.67 -17.20 21.38
CA LEU A 184 9.21 -17.12 21.47
C LEU A 184 8.73 -16.30 20.27
N TYR A 185 7.85 -16.85 19.44
CA TYR A 185 7.44 -16.20 18.18
C TYR A 185 5.96 -16.42 17.87
N ASP A 186 5.34 -15.50 17.12
CA ASP A 186 4.00 -15.66 16.58
C ASP A 186 4.03 -16.66 15.41
N VAL A 187 3.27 -17.75 15.53
CA VAL A 187 3.24 -18.83 14.53
C VAL A 187 2.45 -18.45 13.26
N ASN A 188 1.65 -17.40 13.33
CA ASN A 188 0.79 -16.97 12.23
C ASN A 188 1.30 -15.69 11.52
N ASP A 189 2.42 -15.13 11.97
CA ASP A 189 3.00 -13.94 11.37
C ASP A 189 4.22 -14.29 10.48
N ASP A 190 4.07 -14.08 9.16
CA ASP A 190 5.15 -14.30 8.20
C ASP A 190 6.42 -13.48 8.50
N TYR A 191 6.29 -12.29 9.08
CA TYR A 191 7.43 -11.50 9.53
C TYR A 191 8.17 -12.19 10.68
N ALA A 192 7.46 -12.61 11.72
CA ALA A 192 8.04 -13.30 12.88
C ALA A 192 8.73 -14.61 12.49
N LEU A 193 8.11 -15.37 11.57
CA LEU A 193 8.69 -16.60 11.03
C LEU A 193 9.98 -16.32 10.25
N GLY A 194 9.98 -15.33 9.35
CA GLY A 194 11.16 -14.97 8.58
C GLY A 194 12.32 -14.49 9.46
N LEU A 195 12.02 -13.65 10.45
CA LEU A 195 13.01 -13.13 11.40
C LEU A 195 13.61 -14.26 12.27
N LYS A 196 12.76 -15.15 12.80
CA LYS A 196 13.17 -16.31 13.58
C LYS A 196 14.12 -17.21 12.79
N ASP A 197 13.72 -17.60 11.59
CA ASP A 197 14.51 -18.51 10.76
C ASP A 197 15.91 -17.94 10.45
N ASN A 198 15.98 -16.66 10.14
CA ASN A 198 17.26 -16.00 9.87
C ASN A 198 18.13 -15.79 11.12
N PHE A 199 17.51 -15.52 12.28
CA PHE A 199 18.22 -15.46 13.57
C PHE A 199 18.84 -16.82 13.89
N VAL A 200 18.05 -17.90 13.89
CA VAL A 200 18.49 -19.28 14.17
C VAL A 200 19.67 -19.64 13.29
N LYS A 201 19.51 -19.48 11.98
CA LYS A 201 20.55 -19.78 10.99
C LYS A 201 21.88 -19.10 11.29
N VAL A 202 21.87 -17.82 11.66
CA VAL A 202 23.10 -17.07 11.93
C VAL A 202 23.67 -17.42 13.30
N PHE A 203 22.83 -17.51 14.34
CA PHE A 203 23.25 -17.83 15.69
C PHE A 203 23.91 -19.21 15.77
N GLU A 204 23.30 -20.23 15.15
CA GLU A 204 23.85 -21.58 15.07
C GLU A 204 25.14 -21.67 14.24
N SER A 205 25.21 -20.87 13.12
CA SER A 205 26.42 -20.82 12.28
C SER A 205 27.65 -20.29 13.04
N LYS A 206 27.45 -19.58 14.14
CA LYS A 206 28.51 -19.09 15.04
C LYS A 206 28.86 -20.06 16.18
N GLY A 207 28.12 -21.15 16.32
CA GLY A 207 28.27 -22.12 17.38
C GLY A 207 27.28 -21.97 18.55
N GLY A 208 26.28 -21.09 18.40
CA GLY A 208 25.17 -20.95 19.33
C GLY A 208 24.23 -22.16 19.27
N THR A 209 23.46 -22.35 20.31
CA THR A 209 22.46 -23.41 20.42
C THR A 209 21.10 -22.83 20.76
N ILE A 210 20.06 -23.17 19.96
CA ILE A 210 18.68 -22.87 20.31
C ILE A 210 18.17 -23.94 21.25
N VAL A 211 17.89 -23.56 22.50
CA VAL A 211 17.48 -24.50 23.55
C VAL A 211 15.98 -24.72 23.64
N ALA A 212 15.20 -23.79 23.12
CA ALA A 212 13.74 -23.89 22.97
C ALA A 212 13.22 -23.00 21.84
N GLU A 213 12.25 -23.48 21.10
CA GLU A 213 11.46 -22.73 20.16
C GLU A 213 9.98 -22.92 20.50
N GLU A 214 9.33 -21.85 20.95
CA GLU A 214 7.95 -21.89 21.40
C GLU A 214 7.10 -20.89 20.62
N GLY A 215 5.95 -21.38 20.16
CA GLY A 215 5.00 -20.59 19.42
C GLY A 215 3.88 -20.03 20.28
N TYR A 216 3.38 -18.87 19.90
CA TYR A 216 2.14 -18.28 20.41
C TYR A 216 1.30 -17.75 19.26
N THR A 217 0.06 -17.34 19.54
CA THR A 217 -0.82 -16.65 18.59
C THR A 217 -1.06 -15.23 19.07
N ALA A 218 -1.10 -14.28 18.15
CA ALA A 218 -1.40 -12.88 18.47
C ALA A 218 -2.69 -12.78 19.31
N GLY A 219 -2.62 -12.03 20.42
CA GLY A 219 -3.69 -11.92 21.40
C GLY A 219 -3.60 -12.88 22.59
N ASP A 220 -2.68 -13.85 22.57
CA ASP A 220 -2.40 -14.69 23.75
C ASP A 220 -1.91 -13.81 24.92
N THR A 221 -2.39 -14.11 26.12
CA THR A 221 -2.04 -13.38 27.36
C THR A 221 -1.41 -14.28 28.43
N ASP A 222 -1.48 -15.61 28.25
CA ASP A 222 -0.88 -16.59 29.14
C ASP A 222 0.20 -17.39 28.38
N PHE A 223 1.43 -17.20 28.77
CA PHE A 223 2.61 -17.86 28.20
C PHE A 223 3.21 -18.91 29.14
N THR A 224 2.47 -19.33 30.17
CA THR A 224 2.95 -20.28 31.16
C THR A 224 3.42 -21.58 30.53
N ALA A 225 2.69 -22.08 29.52
CA ALA A 225 3.04 -23.33 28.85
C ALA A 225 4.37 -23.23 28.08
N GLN A 226 4.64 -22.06 27.47
CA GLN A 226 5.87 -21.81 26.71
C GLN A 226 7.07 -21.57 27.64
N LEU A 227 6.85 -20.90 28.77
CA LEU A 227 7.93 -20.50 29.71
C LEU A 227 8.33 -21.57 30.73
N THR A 228 7.61 -22.67 30.80
CA THR A 228 7.90 -23.77 31.72
C THR A 228 8.69 -24.94 31.11
N LYS A 229 9.02 -24.85 29.83
CA LYS A 229 9.88 -25.82 29.13
C LYS A 229 11.34 -25.37 29.18
#